data_0177047ae4ea6ec817ea819f98f8abb4
#
_entry.id   0177047ae4ea6ec817ea819f98f8abb4
#
_cell.length_a   1.000
_cell.length_b   1.000
_cell.length_c   1.000
_cell.angle_alpha   90.00
_cell.angle_beta   90.00
_cell.angle_gamma   90.00
#
_symmetry.space_group_name_H-M   'P 1'
#
loop_
_entity.id
_entity.type
_entity.pdbx_description
1 polymer ?
#
loop_
_entity_poly.entity_id
_entity_poly.type
_entity_poly.pdbx_seq_one_letter_code
_entity_poly.pdbx_strand_id
1 'polypeptide(L)'
;LIEHVVIIGGGFAGTLQAINLLRHDGPVATLIERRAQAGEGVAYGDADAAHVLNVRAANMSAFPDRPDHFVAWLADNGHDADPAAFVQRMVYGQYLRSLLRAACAAQPNRLRIVHDAATDLSLTGETISVELESGAALEADAAVLAVGNLPPHTPPGIDPDALPAHLYLGDPWHGDPAEKLGPEDHVLILGTGLTMVDMVLKLRRHGFRGRITAMSRRGLAPKRHAAQPDFEPIGVRPPATASRLVRAVRARADQVGWRNAVDELRPFTQSLWRAASEAGRRRFVRHLRPWWDIHRHRIAPEIAEALDEELRTGHLAIIAGKLASATPSPDGGIAVSFRPRGDAELRETSFSRIINCTGPQGDLRRTDEPLLRTLAERGVLRPDRARLGIDVDAQSRVVSAGGRTSDHLLAIGPMTRGAFWEIVAVPDIRVQTWRVARRLSNAHWVGGEGL
;
A
#
# COMPACT_ATOMS: atom_id res chain seq x y z
N LEU A 1 6.27 31.49 -8.01
CA LEU A 1 5.97 30.57 -9.13
C LEU A 1 6.79 29.30 -8.89
N ILE A 2 6.18 28.11 -9.00
CA ILE A 2 6.90 26.85 -8.86
C ILE A 2 7.47 26.48 -10.24
N GLU A 3 8.79 26.42 -10.36
CA GLU A 3 9.52 26.10 -11.58
C GLU A 3 10.23 24.73 -11.48
N HIS A 4 10.61 24.31 -10.26
CA HIS A 4 11.26 23.04 -10.01
C HIS A 4 10.61 22.30 -8.82
N VAL A 5 10.32 21.02 -9.01
CA VAL A 5 9.75 20.12 -7.98
C VAL A 5 10.67 18.93 -7.76
N VAL A 6 11.04 18.68 -6.52
CA VAL A 6 11.69 17.43 -6.11
C VAL A 6 10.62 16.43 -5.63
N ILE A 7 10.65 15.22 -6.19
CA ILE A 7 9.76 14.12 -5.80
C ILE A 7 10.60 13.05 -5.10
N ILE A 8 10.27 12.75 -3.85
CA ILE A 8 11.01 11.80 -3.03
C ILE A 8 10.30 10.45 -2.99
N GLY A 9 10.88 9.47 -3.68
CA GLY A 9 10.35 8.12 -3.87
C GLY A 9 9.86 7.90 -5.31
N GLY A 10 10.52 7.01 -6.04
CA GLY A 10 10.24 6.67 -7.44
C GLY A 10 9.37 5.41 -7.60
N GLY A 11 8.54 5.08 -6.60
CA GLY A 11 7.50 4.06 -6.74
C GLY A 11 6.33 4.54 -7.58
N PHE A 12 5.20 3.82 -7.54
CA PHE A 12 4.01 4.14 -8.34
C PHE A 12 3.57 5.60 -8.22
N ALA A 13 3.37 6.10 -6.98
CA ALA A 13 2.86 7.45 -6.76
C ALA A 13 3.83 8.54 -7.26
N GLY A 14 5.13 8.43 -6.93
CA GLY A 14 6.12 9.43 -7.35
C GLY A 14 6.38 9.42 -8.86
N THR A 15 6.39 8.23 -9.46
CA THR A 15 6.51 8.09 -10.92
C THR A 15 5.34 8.75 -11.65
N LEU A 16 4.09 8.49 -11.20
CA LEU A 16 2.94 9.16 -11.78
C LEU A 16 2.93 10.67 -11.53
N GLN A 17 3.40 11.11 -10.38
CA GLN A 17 3.54 12.54 -10.08
C GLN A 17 4.48 13.20 -11.08
N ALA A 18 5.64 12.59 -11.34
CA ALA A 18 6.60 13.10 -12.32
C ALA A 18 6.01 13.13 -13.75
N ILE A 19 5.39 12.03 -14.19
CA ILE A 19 4.75 11.93 -15.51
C ILE A 19 3.65 12.99 -15.66
N ASN A 20 2.82 13.19 -14.63
CA ASN A 20 1.73 14.17 -14.69
C ASN A 20 2.22 15.62 -14.73
N LEU A 21 3.34 15.95 -14.07
CA LEU A 21 3.96 17.28 -14.21
C LEU A 21 4.38 17.55 -15.65
N LEU A 22 4.99 16.56 -16.32
CA LEU A 22 5.36 16.68 -17.73
C LEU A 22 4.13 16.79 -18.65
N ARG A 23 3.10 16.00 -18.42
CA ARG A 23 1.86 16.00 -19.23
C ARG A 23 1.08 17.33 -19.15
N HIS A 24 1.23 18.07 -18.07
CA HIS A 24 0.50 19.31 -17.82
C HIS A 24 1.37 20.56 -18.00
N ASP A 25 2.46 20.46 -18.75
CA ASP A 25 3.43 21.55 -18.94
C ASP A 25 3.86 22.20 -17.62
N GLY A 26 3.93 21.39 -16.57
CA GLY A 26 4.25 21.82 -15.23
C GLY A 26 5.73 22.16 -15.04
N PRO A 27 6.18 22.33 -13.80
CA PRO A 27 7.58 22.60 -13.49
C PRO A 27 8.51 21.45 -13.88
N VAL A 28 9.79 21.74 -13.97
CA VAL A 28 10.85 20.72 -14.08
C VAL A 28 10.79 19.82 -12.84
N ALA A 29 11.01 18.52 -13.02
CA ALA A 29 10.96 17.56 -11.94
C ALA A 29 12.30 16.86 -11.73
N THR A 30 12.67 16.65 -10.45
CA THR A 30 13.73 15.71 -10.06
C THR A 30 13.10 14.60 -9.24
N LEU A 31 13.18 13.37 -9.74
CA LEU A 31 12.68 12.17 -9.06
C LEU A 31 13.84 11.47 -8.33
N ILE A 32 13.78 11.41 -7.02
CA ILE A 32 14.77 10.72 -6.19
C ILE A 32 14.27 9.30 -5.92
N GLU A 33 15.08 8.29 -6.25
CA GLU A 33 14.78 6.89 -5.98
C GLU A 33 16.03 6.19 -5.45
N ARG A 34 15.94 5.59 -4.26
CA ARG A 34 17.06 4.88 -3.63
C ARG A 34 17.38 3.53 -4.28
N ARG A 35 16.45 2.97 -5.05
CA ARG A 35 16.64 1.72 -5.77
C ARG A 35 17.29 1.98 -7.12
N ALA A 36 17.89 0.91 -7.68
CA ALA A 36 18.51 0.97 -8.99
C ALA A 36 17.54 1.29 -10.13
N GLN A 37 16.24 1.03 -9.93
CA GLN A 37 15.20 1.29 -10.93
C GLN A 37 14.04 2.09 -10.34
N ALA A 38 13.71 3.21 -10.98
CA ALA A 38 12.49 3.95 -10.74
C ALA A 38 11.31 3.36 -11.54
N GLY A 39 10.09 3.60 -11.07
CA GLY A 39 8.86 3.24 -11.76
C GLY A 39 8.02 2.17 -11.05
N GLU A 40 8.61 1.25 -10.35
CA GLU A 40 7.91 0.07 -9.84
C GLU A 40 7.63 0.13 -8.33
N GLY A 41 8.62 0.56 -7.54
CA GLY A 41 8.56 0.49 -6.09
C GLY A 41 8.43 -0.95 -5.58
N VAL A 42 8.13 -1.10 -4.28
CA VAL A 42 7.97 -2.41 -3.63
C VAL A 42 6.82 -3.24 -4.23
N ALA A 43 5.72 -2.59 -4.58
CA ALA A 43 4.50 -3.29 -4.97
C ALA A 43 4.63 -4.06 -6.30
N TYR A 44 5.48 -3.61 -7.20
CA TYR A 44 5.61 -4.16 -8.56
C TYR A 44 7.04 -4.61 -8.88
N GLY A 45 8.06 -4.00 -8.26
CA GLY A 45 9.46 -4.36 -8.46
C GLY A 45 9.90 -5.60 -7.68
N ASP A 46 9.36 -5.79 -6.48
CA ASP A 46 9.65 -6.95 -5.63
C ASP A 46 8.60 -8.08 -5.80
N ALA A 47 7.73 -7.94 -6.81
CA ALA A 47 6.69 -8.92 -7.06
C ALA A 47 7.27 -10.22 -7.63
N ASP A 48 6.84 -11.34 -7.07
CA ASP A 48 7.08 -12.67 -7.63
C ASP A 48 6.16 -12.92 -8.83
N ALA A 49 6.56 -13.81 -9.75
CA ALA A 49 5.74 -14.16 -10.90
C ALA A 49 4.41 -14.84 -10.53
N ALA A 50 4.29 -15.37 -9.31
CA ALA A 50 3.02 -15.88 -8.79
C ALA A 50 2.06 -14.77 -8.35
N HIS A 51 2.54 -13.53 -8.19
CA HIS A 51 1.72 -12.44 -7.70
C HIS A 51 0.92 -11.78 -8.81
N VAL A 52 -0.40 -11.81 -8.69
CA VAL A 52 -1.30 -11.09 -9.58
C VAL A 52 -1.88 -9.84 -8.91
N LEU A 53 -2.37 -8.92 -9.72
CA LEU A 53 -3.13 -7.79 -9.26
C LEU A 53 -4.44 -8.27 -8.62
N ASN A 54 -4.90 -7.57 -7.61
CA ASN A 54 -6.21 -7.80 -6.99
C ASN A 54 -7.31 -6.87 -7.51
N VAL A 55 -7.01 -6.19 -8.61
CA VAL A 55 -7.91 -5.28 -9.35
C VAL A 55 -7.87 -5.68 -10.82
N ARG A 56 -9.02 -5.67 -11.49
CA ARG A 56 -9.13 -6.02 -12.91
C ARG A 56 -8.40 -5.02 -13.79
N ALA A 57 -7.88 -5.50 -14.92
CA ALA A 57 -7.11 -4.70 -15.88
C ALA A 57 -7.82 -3.40 -16.29
N ALA A 58 -9.13 -3.44 -16.52
CA ALA A 58 -9.95 -2.28 -16.85
C ALA A 58 -9.85 -1.11 -15.84
N ASN A 59 -9.49 -1.38 -14.59
CA ASN A 59 -9.38 -0.37 -13.54
C ASN A 59 -7.93 0.04 -13.22
N MET A 60 -6.96 -0.45 -13.99
CA MET A 60 -5.53 -0.30 -13.69
C MET A 60 -4.82 0.73 -14.57
N SER A 61 -5.54 1.49 -15.39
CA SER A 61 -4.92 2.61 -16.11
C SER A 61 -4.21 3.56 -15.15
N ALA A 62 -3.01 3.99 -15.49
CA ALA A 62 -2.25 5.01 -14.77
C ALA A 62 -2.88 6.41 -14.89
N PHE A 63 -3.75 6.61 -15.88
CA PHE A 63 -4.31 7.93 -16.23
C PHE A 63 -5.82 7.97 -15.99
N PRO A 64 -6.32 8.94 -15.19
CA PRO A 64 -7.75 9.06 -14.95
C PRO A 64 -8.55 9.49 -16.20
N ASP A 65 -7.93 10.26 -17.10
CA ASP A 65 -8.50 10.74 -18.36
C ASP A 65 -8.44 9.71 -19.51
N ARG A 66 -7.76 8.58 -19.31
CA ARG A 66 -7.60 7.49 -20.30
C ARG A 66 -7.82 6.13 -19.61
N PRO A 67 -9.05 5.80 -19.25
CA PRO A 67 -9.35 4.63 -18.40
C PRO A 67 -8.96 3.29 -19.03
N ASP A 68 -8.93 3.17 -20.33
CA ASP A 68 -8.58 1.98 -21.11
C ASP A 68 -7.09 1.85 -21.43
N HIS A 69 -6.25 2.82 -21.03
CA HIS A 69 -4.84 2.90 -21.44
C HIS A 69 -4.02 1.66 -21.06
N PHE A 70 -4.26 1.06 -19.91
CA PHE A 70 -3.53 -0.16 -19.53
C PHE A 70 -3.94 -1.37 -20.38
N VAL A 71 -5.23 -1.53 -20.67
CA VAL A 71 -5.73 -2.62 -21.54
C VAL A 71 -5.18 -2.47 -22.96
N ALA A 72 -5.16 -1.25 -23.51
CA ALA A 72 -4.54 -0.97 -24.80
C ALA A 72 -3.04 -1.30 -24.78
N TRP A 73 -2.31 -0.89 -23.73
CA TRP A 73 -0.90 -1.21 -23.59
C TRP A 73 -0.64 -2.73 -23.52
N LEU A 74 -1.49 -3.50 -22.84
CA LEU A 74 -1.40 -4.95 -22.80
C LEU A 74 -1.47 -5.55 -24.21
N ALA A 75 -2.46 -5.12 -25.01
CA ALA A 75 -2.62 -5.57 -26.41
C ALA A 75 -1.39 -5.22 -27.26
N ASP A 76 -0.89 -3.98 -27.16
CA ASP A 76 0.26 -3.49 -27.93
C ASP A 76 1.57 -4.21 -27.58
N ASN A 77 1.64 -4.80 -26.37
CA ASN A 77 2.84 -5.51 -25.88
C ASN A 77 2.67 -7.05 -25.87
N GLY A 78 1.63 -7.58 -26.52
CA GLY A 78 1.45 -9.03 -26.70
C GLY A 78 0.99 -9.78 -25.44
N HIS A 79 0.41 -9.07 -24.48
CA HIS A 79 -0.22 -9.64 -23.30
C HIS A 79 -1.73 -9.88 -23.53
N ASP A 80 -2.30 -10.73 -22.69
CA ASP A 80 -3.77 -10.87 -22.65
C ASP A 80 -4.39 -9.53 -22.24
N ALA A 81 -5.23 -8.98 -23.12
CA ALA A 81 -5.88 -7.68 -22.98
C ALA A 81 -7.35 -7.79 -22.53
N ASP A 82 -7.75 -8.90 -21.92
CA ASP A 82 -9.09 -9.01 -21.34
C ASP A 82 -9.26 -7.97 -20.23
N PRO A 83 -10.19 -7.01 -20.36
CA PRO A 83 -10.46 -6.02 -19.34
C PRO A 83 -10.84 -6.60 -17.97
N ALA A 84 -11.36 -7.84 -17.96
CA ALA A 84 -11.77 -8.55 -16.76
C ALA A 84 -10.61 -9.32 -16.08
N ALA A 85 -9.47 -9.50 -16.76
CA ALA A 85 -8.35 -10.27 -16.25
C ALA A 85 -7.67 -9.64 -15.03
N PHE A 86 -7.06 -10.50 -14.21
CA PHE A 86 -6.15 -10.13 -13.13
C PHE A 86 -4.72 -10.38 -13.60
N VAL A 87 -4.03 -9.33 -14.01
CA VAL A 87 -2.71 -9.37 -14.63
C VAL A 87 -1.62 -9.55 -13.57
N GLN A 88 -0.51 -10.18 -13.93
CA GLN A 88 0.66 -10.30 -13.06
C GLN A 88 1.20 -8.91 -12.66
N ARG A 89 1.62 -8.76 -11.39
CA ARG A 89 2.16 -7.47 -10.90
C ARG A 89 3.43 -7.05 -11.63
N MET A 90 4.26 -8.00 -12.04
CA MET A 90 5.47 -7.72 -12.83
C MET A 90 5.15 -7.07 -14.19
N VAL A 91 4.07 -7.50 -14.85
CA VAL A 91 3.61 -6.90 -16.11
C VAL A 91 3.15 -5.46 -15.89
N TYR A 92 2.48 -5.20 -14.78
CA TYR A 92 2.11 -3.83 -14.41
C TYR A 92 3.34 -2.96 -14.12
N GLY A 93 4.39 -3.51 -13.50
CA GLY A 93 5.67 -2.85 -13.33
C GLY A 93 6.32 -2.48 -14.69
N GLN A 94 6.27 -3.39 -15.67
CA GLN A 94 6.74 -3.10 -17.04
C GLN A 94 5.97 -1.94 -17.68
N TYR A 95 4.65 -1.92 -17.51
CA TYR A 95 3.80 -0.81 -17.94
C TYR A 95 4.27 0.52 -17.36
N LEU A 96 4.46 0.61 -16.05
CA LEU A 96 4.91 1.85 -15.39
C LEU A 96 6.29 2.31 -15.88
N ARG A 97 7.23 1.37 -16.06
CA ARG A 97 8.56 1.69 -16.61
C ARG A 97 8.47 2.21 -18.04
N SER A 98 7.60 1.61 -18.85
CA SER A 98 7.40 2.07 -20.22
C SER A 98 6.87 3.51 -20.26
N LEU A 99 5.93 3.86 -19.37
CA LEU A 99 5.40 5.22 -19.25
C LEU A 99 6.47 6.22 -18.83
N LEU A 100 7.30 5.87 -17.84
CA LEU A 100 8.38 6.73 -17.37
C LEU A 100 9.41 6.99 -18.49
N ARG A 101 9.83 5.92 -19.20
CA ARG A 101 10.74 6.06 -20.34
C ARG A 101 10.16 6.92 -21.44
N ALA A 102 8.89 6.71 -21.79
CA ALA A 102 8.21 7.53 -22.80
C ALA A 102 8.14 9.00 -22.40
N ALA A 103 7.85 9.29 -21.13
CA ALA A 103 7.82 10.66 -20.62
C ALA A 103 9.20 11.34 -20.69
N CYS A 104 10.26 10.63 -20.28
CA CYS A 104 11.64 11.14 -20.37
C CYS A 104 12.04 11.40 -21.84
N ALA A 105 11.69 10.50 -22.75
CA ALA A 105 12.02 10.63 -24.16
C ALA A 105 11.26 11.77 -24.85
N ALA A 106 9.99 11.96 -24.50
CA ALA A 106 9.16 13.00 -25.07
C ALA A 106 9.57 14.42 -24.63
N GLN A 107 10.11 14.57 -23.44
CA GLN A 107 10.51 15.85 -22.86
C GLN A 107 11.91 15.75 -22.21
N PRO A 108 12.97 15.63 -23.01
CA PRO A 108 14.34 15.61 -22.51
C PRO A 108 14.62 16.88 -21.68
N ASN A 109 15.38 16.74 -20.61
CA ASN A 109 15.77 17.82 -19.69
C ASN A 109 14.66 18.36 -18.75
N ARG A 110 13.43 17.86 -18.84
CA ARG A 110 12.37 18.27 -17.89
C ARG A 110 12.17 17.31 -16.74
N LEU A 111 12.69 16.08 -16.84
CA LEU A 111 12.71 15.11 -15.75
C LEU A 111 14.13 14.57 -15.56
N ARG A 112 14.66 14.77 -14.36
CA ARG A 112 15.91 14.17 -13.90
C ARG A 112 15.60 13.06 -12.91
N ILE A 113 16.21 11.88 -13.07
CA ILE A 113 16.14 10.79 -12.09
C ILE A 113 17.48 10.76 -11.35
N VAL A 114 17.41 10.78 -10.02
CA VAL A 114 18.57 10.72 -9.12
C VAL A 114 18.45 9.43 -8.31
N HIS A 115 19.43 8.53 -8.48
CA HIS A 115 19.50 7.29 -7.72
C HIS A 115 20.27 7.53 -6.41
N ASP A 116 19.51 7.93 -5.39
CA ASP A 116 20.01 8.24 -4.06
C ASP A 116 18.87 8.19 -3.04
N ALA A 117 19.16 8.29 -1.76
CA ALA A 117 18.19 8.39 -0.69
C ALA A 117 18.15 9.81 -0.11
N ALA A 118 16.96 10.39 0.02
CA ALA A 118 16.78 11.63 0.75
C ALA A 118 16.84 11.36 2.26
N THR A 119 17.64 12.11 2.99
CA THR A 119 17.87 11.92 4.44
C THR A 119 17.30 13.05 5.28
N ASP A 120 17.22 14.26 4.74
CA ASP A 120 16.59 15.41 5.38
C ASP A 120 15.98 16.36 4.33
N LEU A 121 15.17 17.28 4.80
CA LEU A 121 14.55 18.34 4.00
C LEU A 121 14.38 19.59 4.87
N SER A 122 14.74 20.72 4.36
CA SER A 122 14.51 22.01 5.01
C SER A 122 13.75 22.96 4.09
N LEU A 123 12.90 23.81 4.69
CA LEU A 123 12.14 24.85 4.00
C LEU A 123 12.61 26.20 4.53
N THR A 124 13.19 27.04 3.66
CA THR A 124 13.65 28.39 3.99
C THR A 124 12.98 29.38 3.04
N GLY A 125 12.02 30.12 3.55
CA GLY A 125 11.16 30.95 2.67
C GLY A 125 10.31 30.09 1.75
N GLU A 126 10.50 30.25 0.45
CA GLU A 126 9.83 29.47 -0.61
C GLU A 126 10.75 28.40 -1.22
N THR A 127 12.00 28.27 -0.74
CA THR A 127 12.97 27.31 -1.26
C THR A 127 13.04 26.08 -0.37
N ILE A 128 13.00 24.92 -0.98
CA ILE A 128 13.24 23.63 -0.32
C ILE A 128 14.65 23.14 -0.68
N SER A 129 15.39 22.73 0.33
CA SER A 129 16.66 22.01 0.20
C SER A 129 16.49 20.58 0.67
N VAL A 130 16.82 19.61 -0.17
CA VAL A 130 16.75 18.17 0.13
C VAL A 130 18.16 17.63 0.22
N GLU A 131 18.52 17.07 1.38
CA GLU A 131 19.81 16.42 1.60
C GLU A 131 19.74 14.95 1.21
N LEU A 132 20.79 14.47 0.54
CA LEU A 132 20.92 13.10 0.06
C LEU A 132 21.95 12.32 0.88
N GLU A 133 21.84 10.99 0.90
CA GLU A 133 22.76 10.09 1.58
C GLU A 133 24.21 10.22 1.06
N SER A 134 24.37 10.51 -0.24
CA SER A 134 25.67 10.82 -0.86
C SER A 134 26.34 12.11 -0.34
N GLY A 135 25.65 12.92 0.45
CA GLY A 135 26.10 14.24 0.89
C GLY A 135 25.78 15.37 -0.08
N ALA A 136 25.16 15.09 -1.23
CA ALA A 136 24.69 16.12 -2.14
C ALA A 136 23.41 16.77 -1.61
N ALA A 137 23.15 18.03 -2.03
CA ALA A 137 21.90 18.71 -1.76
C ALA A 137 21.24 19.13 -3.09
N LEU A 138 19.90 19.10 -3.07
CA LEU A 138 19.08 19.54 -4.21
C LEU A 138 18.15 20.66 -3.76
N GLU A 139 18.16 21.76 -4.49
CA GLU A 139 17.27 22.86 -4.23
C GLU A 139 16.10 22.85 -5.21
N ALA A 140 14.92 23.21 -4.73
CA ALA A 140 13.69 23.27 -5.51
C ALA A 140 12.69 24.24 -4.87
N ASP A 141 11.66 24.60 -5.64
CA ASP A 141 10.56 25.44 -5.15
C ASP A 141 9.54 24.63 -4.37
N ALA A 142 9.42 23.32 -4.63
CA ALA A 142 8.52 22.45 -3.91
C ALA A 142 9.05 21.02 -3.81
N ALA A 143 8.63 20.28 -2.78
CA ALA A 143 8.89 18.86 -2.64
C ALA A 143 7.59 18.06 -2.46
N VAL A 144 7.57 16.85 -3.02
CA VAL A 144 6.49 15.88 -2.88
C VAL A 144 7.01 14.61 -2.25
N LEU A 145 6.56 14.31 -1.05
CA LEU A 145 6.86 13.06 -0.36
C LEU A 145 6.01 11.93 -0.94
N ALA A 146 6.62 11.03 -1.70
CA ALA A 146 5.99 9.88 -2.35
C ALA A 146 6.61 8.57 -1.83
N VAL A 147 6.84 8.48 -0.53
CA VAL A 147 7.63 7.44 0.13
C VAL A 147 6.99 6.04 0.15
N GLY A 148 5.77 5.90 -0.35
CA GLY A 148 5.09 4.61 -0.48
C GLY A 148 4.69 3.99 0.85
N ASN A 149 4.61 2.65 0.87
CA ASN A 149 4.38 1.89 2.09
C ASN A 149 5.70 1.66 2.82
N LEU A 150 5.69 1.84 4.14
CA LEU A 150 6.82 1.50 4.99
C LEU A 150 6.78 0.02 5.39
N PRO A 151 7.92 -0.60 5.70
CA PRO A 151 7.97 -1.97 6.21
C PRO A 151 7.06 -2.21 7.40
N PRO A 152 6.60 -3.43 7.64
CA PRO A 152 5.78 -3.72 8.81
C PRO A 152 6.57 -3.54 10.11
N HIS A 153 5.87 -3.15 11.17
CA HIS A 153 6.47 -3.17 12.50
C HIS A 153 6.73 -4.59 12.98
N THR A 154 7.79 -4.77 13.77
CA THR A 154 7.94 -5.99 14.56
C THR A 154 6.74 -6.13 15.51
N PRO A 155 6.01 -7.26 15.44
CA PRO A 155 4.87 -7.51 16.31
C PRO A 155 5.31 -7.60 17.80
N PRO A 156 4.46 -7.13 18.72
CA PRO A 156 4.73 -7.32 20.15
C PRO A 156 4.90 -8.81 20.49
N GLY A 157 5.91 -9.13 21.30
CA GLY A 157 6.27 -10.49 21.66
C GLY A 157 7.40 -11.09 20.82
N ILE A 158 7.93 -10.33 19.85
CA ILE A 158 9.16 -10.65 19.12
C ILE A 158 10.23 -9.63 19.48
N ASP A 159 11.40 -10.14 19.83
CA ASP A 159 12.64 -9.38 19.85
C ASP A 159 13.43 -9.77 18.59
N PRO A 160 13.52 -8.89 17.59
CA PRO A 160 14.18 -9.20 16.33
C PRO A 160 15.71 -9.40 16.51
N ASP A 161 16.30 -8.79 17.51
CA ASP A 161 17.74 -8.90 17.78
C ASP A 161 18.10 -10.24 18.47
N ALA A 162 17.11 -10.85 19.14
CA ALA A 162 17.27 -12.17 19.77
C ALA A 162 17.03 -13.32 18.79
N LEU A 163 16.43 -13.08 17.61
CA LEU A 163 16.16 -14.11 16.61
C LEU A 163 17.14 -14.00 15.44
N PRO A 164 17.83 -15.09 15.06
CA PRO A 164 18.63 -15.11 13.83
C PRO A 164 17.81 -14.70 12.60
N ALA A 165 18.42 -13.93 11.69
CA ALA A 165 17.75 -13.38 10.51
C ALA A 165 17.10 -14.46 9.59
N HIS A 166 17.65 -15.67 9.58
CA HIS A 166 17.07 -16.78 8.81
C HIS A 166 15.82 -17.38 9.48
N LEU A 167 15.58 -17.12 10.76
CA LEU A 167 14.38 -17.58 11.49
C LEU A 167 13.25 -16.56 11.46
N TYR A 168 13.57 -15.25 11.46
CA TYR A 168 12.59 -14.18 11.47
C TYR A 168 12.74 -13.25 10.27
N LEU A 169 11.78 -13.32 9.35
CA LEU A 169 11.68 -12.42 8.20
C LEU A 169 10.77 -11.24 8.57
N GLY A 170 11.36 -10.14 9.01
CA GLY A 170 10.64 -8.95 9.48
C GLY A 170 9.97 -8.16 8.35
N ASP A 171 10.57 -8.13 7.16
CA ASP A 171 9.99 -7.58 5.95
C ASP A 171 9.80 -8.71 4.91
N PRO A 172 8.56 -9.07 4.55
CA PRO A 172 8.27 -10.19 3.67
C PRO A 172 8.71 -9.97 2.22
N TRP A 173 9.04 -8.73 1.86
CA TRP A 173 9.44 -8.38 0.50
C TRP A 173 10.95 -8.52 0.26
N HIS A 174 11.75 -8.64 1.33
CA HIS A 174 13.17 -8.83 1.24
C HIS A 174 13.57 -10.31 1.36
N GLY A 175 14.41 -10.77 0.45
CA GLY A 175 14.97 -12.12 0.47
C GLY A 175 14.03 -13.22 -0.06
N ASP A 176 14.53 -14.45 0.03
CA ASP A 176 13.77 -15.64 -0.33
C ASP A 176 13.10 -16.23 0.93
N PRO A 177 11.76 -16.24 1.04
CA PRO A 177 11.07 -16.77 2.19
C PRO A 177 11.21 -18.30 2.34
N ALA A 178 11.64 -19.02 1.29
CA ALA A 178 11.85 -20.46 1.28
C ALA A 178 13.32 -20.87 1.50
N GLU A 179 14.25 -19.92 1.56
CA GLU A 179 15.69 -20.22 1.69
C GLU A 179 15.97 -21.13 2.90
N LYS A 180 16.66 -22.24 2.69
CA LYS A 180 17.02 -23.24 3.72
C LYS A 180 15.84 -23.92 4.43
N LEU A 181 14.62 -23.82 3.92
CA LEU A 181 13.48 -24.58 4.41
C LEU A 181 13.42 -25.97 3.76
N GLY A 182 13.21 -26.98 4.58
CA GLY A 182 12.99 -28.37 4.16
C GLY A 182 11.51 -28.73 4.04
N PRO A 183 11.19 -29.94 3.53
CA PRO A 183 9.81 -30.37 3.32
C PRO A 183 9.02 -30.60 4.63
N GLU A 184 9.69 -30.87 5.73
CA GLU A 184 9.08 -31.10 7.02
C GLU A 184 8.97 -29.83 7.89
N ASP A 185 9.52 -28.72 7.40
CA ASP A 185 9.50 -27.46 8.13
C ASP A 185 8.10 -26.89 8.28
N HIS A 186 7.93 -26.13 9.35
CA HIS A 186 6.67 -25.46 9.67
C HIS A 186 6.87 -23.95 9.76
N VAL A 187 6.22 -23.21 8.89
CA VAL A 187 6.31 -21.75 8.82
C VAL A 187 5.12 -21.08 9.49
N LEU A 188 5.39 -20.09 10.34
CA LEU A 188 4.37 -19.20 10.88
C LEU A 188 4.34 -17.89 10.09
N ILE A 189 3.19 -17.55 9.54
CA ILE A 189 2.94 -16.22 8.95
C ILE A 189 2.11 -15.40 9.94
N LEU A 190 2.63 -14.24 10.34
CA LEU A 190 1.90 -13.29 11.18
C LEU A 190 1.15 -12.29 10.31
N GLY A 191 -0.17 -12.36 10.35
CA GLY A 191 -1.09 -11.65 9.46
C GLY A 191 -1.78 -12.62 8.50
N THR A 192 -3.04 -12.32 8.15
CA THR A 192 -3.88 -13.16 7.29
C THR A 192 -4.50 -12.36 6.13
N GLY A 193 -3.91 -11.22 5.77
CA GLY A 193 -4.33 -10.36 4.68
C GLY A 193 -3.71 -10.72 3.33
N LEU A 194 -3.72 -9.80 2.37
CA LEU A 194 -3.18 -10.01 1.02
C LEU A 194 -1.69 -10.39 1.03
N THR A 195 -0.89 -9.82 1.94
CA THR A 195 0.54 -10.16 2.05
C THR A 195 0.75 -11.63 2.44
N MET A 196 -0.12 -12.20 3.28
CA MET A 196 -0.10 -13.64 3.59
C MET A 196 -0.37 -14.47 2.34
N VAL A 197 -1.35 -14.08 1.54
CA VAL A 197 -1.67 -14.78 0.28
C VAL A 197 -0.45 -14.77 -0.64
N ASP A 198 0.16 -13.60 -0.84
CA ASP A 198 1.36 -13.45 -1.66
C ASP A 198 2.52 -14.33 -1.15
N MET A 199 2.73 -14.41 0.17
CA MET A 199 3.78 -15.23 0.76
C MET A 199 3.52 -16.72 0.64
N VAL A 200 2.29 -17.18 0.80
CA VAL A 200 1.93 -18.60 0.57
C VAL A 200 2.25 -18.98 -0.87
N LEU A 201 1.84 -18.18 -1.85
CA LEU A 201 2.12 -18.43 -3.27
C LEU A 201 3.62 -18.41 -3.57
N LYS A 202 4.36 -17.44 -3.03
CA LYS A 202 5.82 -17.33 -3.20
C LYS A 202 6.53 -18.55 -2.59
N LEU A 203 6.19 -18.96 -1.36
CA LEU A 203 6.74 -20.17 -0.73
C LEU A 203 6.51 -21.42 -1.60
N ARG A 204 5.30 -21.61 -2.11
CA ARG A 204 4.98 -22.78 -2.97
C ARG A 204 5.75 -22.77 -4.29
N ARG A 205 5.86 -21.61 -4.90
CA ARG A 205 6.63 -21.44 -6.13
C ARG A 205 8.12 -21.70 -5.94
N HIS A 206 8.69 -21.28 -4.82
CA HIS A 206 10.10 -21.52 -4.45
C HIS A 206 10.34 -22.94 -3.92
N GLY A 207 9.36 -23.83 -4.06
CA GLY A 207 9.53 -25.27 -3.79
C GLY A 207 9.24 -25.70 -2.35
N PHE A 208 8.88 -24.78 -1.45
CA PHE A 208 8.49 -25.18 -0.10
C PHE A 208 7.19 -25.99 -0.11
N ARG A 209 7.21 -27.17 0.51
CA ARG A 209 6.06 -28.10 0.59
C ARG A 209 5.60 -28.37 2.02
N GLY A 210 6.32 -27.85 3.01
CA GLY A 210 6.01 -28.00 4.41
C GLY A 210 4.73 -27.27 4.84
N ARG A 211 4.42 -27.33 6.12
CA ARG A 211 3.19 -26.74 6.68
C ARG A 211 3.32 -25.23 6.88
N ILE A 212 2.23 -24.52 6.66
CA ILE A 212 2.10 -23.09 6.93
C ILE A 212 0.96 -22.85 7.91
N THR A 213 1.23 -22.11 8.97
CA THR A 213 0.18 -21.57 9.85
C THR A 213 0.16 -20.06 9.70
N ALA A 214 -0.97 -19.49 9.26
CA ALA A 214 -1.18 -18.05 9.22
C ALA A 214 -2.02 -17.62 10.44
N MET A 215 -1.52 -16.67 11.21
CA MET A 215 -2.18 -16.23 12.43
C MET A 215 -2.46 -14.74 12.42
N SER A 216 -3.69 -14.37 12.75
CA SER A 216 -4.05 -12.99 13.06
C SER A 216 -5.04 -12.94 14.23
N ARG A 217 -5.25 -11.74 14.77
CA ARG A 217 -6.18 -11.55 15.90
C ARG A 217 -7.60 -12.08 15.67
N ARG A 218 -8.02 -12.20 14.42
CA ARG A 218 -9.39 -12.60 14.04
C ARG A 218 -9.44 -13.81 13.11
N GLY A 219 -8.32 -14.25 12.54
CA GLY A 219 -8.29 -15.35 11.57
C GLY A 219 -9.09 -15.07 10.30
N LEU A 220 -9.19 -13.80 9.90
CA LEU A 220 -9.94 -13.39 8.70
C LEU A 220 -9.01 -13.39 7.49
N ALA A 221 -9.47 -13.99 6.38
CA ALA A 221 -8.75 -13.99 5.10
C ALA A 221 -9.51 -13.19 4.02
N PRO A 222 -8.82 -12.66 3.00
CA PRO A 222 -9.43 -11.96 1.87
C PRO A 222 -10.47 -12.83 1.18
N LYS A 223 -11.58 -12.21 0.75
CA LYS A 223 -12.63 -12.89 0.00
C LYS A 223 -12.27 -12.94 -1.49
N ARG A 224 -12.81 -13.92 -2.21
CA ARG A 224 -12.64 -14.04 -3.65
C ARG A 224 -13.50 -13.03 -4.41
N HIS A 225 -12.98 -12.55 -5.54
CA HIS A 225 -13.82 -11.93 -6.57
C HIS A 225 -14.78 -12.98 -7.15
N ALA A 226 -15.97 -12.53 -7.56
CA ALA A 226 -16.92 -13.34 -8.31
C ALA A 226 -17.70 -12.43 -9.25
N ALA A 227 -18.22 -12.99 -10.34
CA ALA A 227 -19.20 -12.30 -11.17
C ALA A 227 -20.39 -11.91 -10.31
N GLN A 228 -20.92 -10.73 -10.58
CA GLN A 228 -22.09 -10.22 -9.88
C GLN A 228 -23.15 -9.86 -10.92
N PRO A 229 -24.44 -10.05 -10.60
CA PRO A 229 -25.49 -9.55 -11.45
C PRO A 229 -25.43 -8.01 -11.50
N ASP A 230 -25.93 -7.46 -12.60
CA ASP A 230 -26.12 -6.02 -12.73
C ASP A 230 -27.08 -5.51 -11.66
N PHE A 231 -26.80 -4.34 -11.16
CA PHE A 231 -27.63 -3.68 -10.14
C PHE A 231 -27.61 -2.17 -10.35
N GLU A 232 -28.63 -1.49 -9.83
CA GLU A 232 -28.66 -0.04 -9.82
C GLU A 232 -27.91 0.48 -8.58
N PRO A 233 -26.77 1.20 -8.76
CA PRO A 233 -26.01 1.75 -7.65
C PRO A 233 -26.79 2.78 -6.85
N ILE A 234 -26.46 2.92 -5.56
CA ILE A 234 -27.04 3.97 -4.73
C ILE A 234 -26.63 5.35 -5.24
N GLY A 235 -27.61 6.23 -5.48
CA GLY A 235 -27.38 7.62 -5.90
C GLY A 235 -27.08 8.58 -4.75
N VAL A 236 -27.25 8.17 -3.49
CA VAL A 236 -27.13 9.02 -2.32
C VAL A 236 -26.08 8.46 -1.35
N ARG A 237 -25.23 9.35 -0.85
CA ARG A 237 -24.19 8.98 0.11
C ARG A 237 -24.82 8.37 1.39
N PRO A 238 -24.38 7.17 1.79
CA PRO A 238 -24.82 6.55 3.03
C PRO A 238 -24.43 7.36 4.30
N PRO A 239 -25.06 7.09 5.45
CA PRO A 239 -24.73 7.77 6.69
C PRO A 239 -23.28 7.50 7.14
N ALA A 240 -22.59 8.54 7.59
CA ALA A 240 -21.17 8.43 8.01
C ALA A 240 -20.97 7.81 9.41
N THR A 241 -22.02 7.65 10.21
CA THR A 241 -21.91 6.99 11.53
C THR A 241 -21.71 5.48 11.35
N ALA A 242 -20.62 4.94 11.88
CA ALA A 242 -20.19 3.55 11.63
C ALA A 242 -21.29 2.50 11.86
N SER A 243 -22.09 2.60 12.94
CA SER A 243 -23.17 1.67 13.24
C SER A 243 -24.34 1.76 12.24
N ARG A 244 -24.68 2.99 11.81
CA ARG A 244 -25.70 3.21 10.79
C ARG A 244 -25.23 2.75 9.42
N LEU A 245 -23.98 3.03 9.07
CA LEU A 245 -23.36 2.58 7.83
C LEU A 245 -23.37 1.04 7.73
N VAL A 246 -22.92 0.33 8.77
CA VAL A 246 -22.94 -1.15 8.80
C VAL A 246 -24.35 -1.69 8.63
N ARG A 247 -25.34 -1.08 9.27
CA ARG A 247 -26.75 -1.48 9.13
C ARG A 247 -27.26 -1.25 7.68
N ALA A 248 -26.96 -0.09 7.11
CA ALA A 248 -27.34 0.24 5.74
C ALA A 248 -26.70 -0.73 4.72
N VAL A 249 -25.39 -1.00 4.87
CA VAL A 249 -24.68 -1.95 3.99
C VAL A 249 -25.22 -3.37 4.12
N ARG A 250 -25.58 -3.85 5.31
CA ARG A 250 -26.19 -5.16 5.51
C ARG A 250 -27.55 -5.26 4.84
N ALA A 251 -28.42 -4.27 5.08
CA ALA A 251 -29.73 -4.22 4.44
C ALA A 251 -29.62 -4.16 2.89
N ARG A 252 -28.62 -3.45 2.39
CA ARG A 252 -28.37 -3.39 0.95
C ARG A 252 -27.79 -4.71 0.42
N ALA A 253 -26.94 -5.38 1.19
CA ALA A 253 -26.37 -6.68 0.82
C ALA A 253 -27.46 -7.77 0.66
N ASP A 254 -28.55 -7.69 1.42
CA ASP A 254 -29.69 -8.59 1.28
C ASP A 254 -30.44 -8.38 -0.06
N GLN A 255 -30.31 -7.19 -0.69
CA GLN A 255 -30.96 -6.84 -1.96
C GLN A 255 -30.08 -7.14 -3.18
N VAL A 256 -28.79 -6.77 -3.13
CA VAL A 256 -27.89 -6.78 -4.30
C VAL A 256 -26.68 -7.69 -4.13
N GLY A 257 -26.61 -8.43 -3.03
CA GLY A 257 -25.44 -9.20 -2.65
C GLY A 257 -24.35 -8.32 -1.98
N TRP A 258 -23.59 -8.93 -1.08
CA TRP A 258 -22.61 -8.17 -0.27
C TRP A 258 -21.48 -7.54 -1.11
N ARG A 259 -21.11 -8.16 -2.25
CA ARG A 259 -20.03 -7.64 -3.10
C ARG A 259 -20.44 -6.31 -3.72
N ASN A 260 -21.63 -6.27 -4.33
CA ASN A 260 -22.20 -5.06 -4.90
C ASN A 260 -22.41 -3.99 -3.83
N ALA A 261 -22.97 -4.36 -2.66
CA ALA A 261 -23.18 -3.43 -1.54
C ALA A 261 -21.89 -2.81 -0.98
N VAL A 262 -20.76 -3.52 -1.07
CA VAL A 262 -19.44 -2.97 -0.68
C VAL A 262 -18.83 -2.13 -1.81
N ASP A 263 -18.97 -2.57 -3.07
CA ASP A 263 -18.38 -1.88 -4.22
C ASP A 263 -19.06 -0.54 -4.49
N GLU A 264 -20.36 -0.43 -4.31
CA GLU A 264 -21.10 0.82 -4.47
C GLU A 264 -20.75 1.92 -3.43
N LEU A 265 -20.03 1.54 -2.34
CA LEU A 265 -19.51 2.53 -1.38
C LEU A 265 -18.30 3.29 -1.92
N ARG A 266 -17.63 2.78 -2.94
CA ARG A 266 -16.36 3.31 -3.42
C ARG A 266 -16.39 4.81 -3.74
N PRO A 267 -17.36 5.36 -4.46
CA PRO A 267 -17.44 6.79 -4.72
C PRO A 267 -17.58 7.64 -3.45
N PHE A 268 -18.04 7.05 -2.37
CA PHE A 268 -18.34 7.73 -1.12
C PHE A 268 -17.29 7.53 -0.03
N THR A 269 -16.34 6.58 -0.17
CA THR A 269 -15.42 6.19 0.92
C THR A 269 -14.65 7.36 1.50
N GLN A 270 -14.06 8.21 0.67
CA GLN A 270 -13.32 9.38 1.16
C GLN A 270 -14.22 10.43 1.80
N SER A 271 -15.42 10.66 1.26
CA SER A 271 -16.39 11.61 1.84
C SER A 271 -16.97 11.09 3.17
N LEU A 272 -17.22 9.79 3.29
CA LEU A 272 -17.63 9.13 4.52
C LEU A 272 -16.53 9.22 5.59
N TRP A 273 -15.28 8.98 5.18
CA TRP A 273 -14.13 9.10 6.07
C TRP A 273 -13.95 10.52 6.60
N ARG A 274 -14.01 11.52 5.72
CA ARG A 274 -13.90 12.93 6.11
C ARG A 274 -15.03 13.41 7.02
N ALA A 275 -16.26 12.94 6.77
CA ALA A 275 -17.43 13.27 7.59
C ALA A 275 -17.46 12.55 8.95
N ALA A 276 -16.68 11.48 9.11
CA ALA A 276 -16.60 10.76 10.38
C ALA A 276 -15.82 11.59 11.44
N SER A 277 -16.32 11.61 12.67
CA SER A 277 -15.60 12.19 13.79
C SER A 277 -14.29 11.44 14.07
N GLU A 278 -13.34 12.07 14.73
CA GLU A 278 -12.07 11.44 15.12
C GLU A 278 -12.29 10.14 15.93
N ALA A 279 -13.21 10.17 16.89
CA ALA A 279 -13.61 8.98 17.67
C ALA A 279 -14.24 7.91 16.77
N GLY A 280 -15.02 8.31 15.76
CA GLY A 280 -15.60 7.42 14.76
C GLY A 280 -14.52 6.74 13.90
N ARG A 281 -13.54 7.48 13.41
CA ARG A 281 -12.40 6.95 12.64
C ARG A 281 -11.57 5.96 13.46
N ARG A 282 -11.22 6.31 14.71
CA ARG A 282 -10.50 5.41 15.62
C ARG A 282 -11.27 4.10 15.89
N ARG A 283 -12.59 4.21 16.10
CA ARG A 283 -13.46 3.05 16.32
C ARG A 283 -13.54 2.17 15.06
N PHE A 284 -13.65 2.79 13.88
CA PHE A 284 -13.63 2.08 12.61
C PHE A 284 -12.29 1.32 12.42
N VAL A 285 -11.17 1.98 12.54
CA VAL A 285 -9.83 1.37 12.39
C VAL A 285 -9.65 0.19 13.34
N ARG A 286 -10.12 0.32 14.59
CA ARG A 286 -9.96 -0.71 15.62
C ARG A 286 -10.89 -1.92 15.41
N HIS A 287 -12.14 -1.70 15.00
CA HIS A 287 -13.17 -2.74 15.07
C HIS A 287 -13.70 -3.16 13.70
N LEU A 288 -13.83 -2.26 12.74
CA LEU A 288 -14.46 -2.52 11.45
C LEU A 288 -13.45 -2.71 10.30
N ARG A 289 -12.28 -2.07 10.35
CA ARG A 289 -11.27 -2.18 9.30
C ARG A 289 -10.93 -3.62 8.92
N PRO A 290 -10.72 -4.58 9.85
CA PRO A 290 -10.41 -5.96 9.45
C PRO A 290 -11.53 -6.63 8.62
N TRP A 291 -12.79 -6.26 8.89
CA TRP A 291 -13.94 -6.71 8.09
C TRP A 291 -14.02 -5.99 6.75
N TRP A 292 -13.77 -4.67 6.76
CA TRP A 292 -13.68 -3.89 5.54
C TRP A 292 -12.61 -4.46 4.61
N ASP A 293 -11.41 -4.67 5.11
CA ASP A 293 -10.26 -5.10 4.33
C ASP A 293 -10.54 -6.42 3.60
N ILE A 294 -11.10 -7.44 4.24
CA ILE A 294 -11.38 -8.74 3.59
C ILE A 294 -12.50 -8.70 2.55
N HIS A 295 -13.46 -7.78 2.71
CA HIS A 295 -14.57 -7.65 1.76
C HIS A 295 -14.22 -6.71 0.60
N ARG A 296 -13.35 -5.74 0.84
CA ARG A 296 -12.95 -4.71 -0.13
C ARG A 296 -11.73 -5.12 -0.95
N HIS A 297 -10.70 -5.63 -0.29
CA HIS A 297 -9.44 -6.06 -0.91
C HIS A 297 -9.49 -7.57 -1.17
N ARG A 298 -10.21 -7.92 -2.22
CA ARG A 298 -10.45 -9.31 -2.63
C ARG A 298 -9.29 -9.84 -3.47
N ILE A 299 -9.23 -11.17 -3.62
CA ILE A 299 -8.25 -11.87 -4.44
C ILE A 299 -8.90 -12.42 -5.71
N ALA A 300 -8.09 -12.60 -6.75
CA ALA A 300 -8.51 -13.19 -8.01
C ALA A 300 -9.09 -14.61 -7.79
N PRO A 301 -10.05 -15.07 -8.60
CA PRO A 301 -10.67 -16.37 -8.43
C PRO A 301 -9.67 -17.53 -8.43
N GLU A 302 -8.70 -17.52 -9.34
CA GLU A 302 -7.63 -18.52 -9.44
C GLU A 302 -6.72 -18.56 -8.20
N ILE A 303 -6.45 -17.40 -7.61
CA ILE A 303 -5.68 -17.31 -6.37
C ILE A 303 -6.49 -17.85 -5.18
N ALA A 304 -7.78 -17.58 -5.16
CA ALA A 304 -8.67 -18.12 -4.15
C ALA A 304 -8.75 -19.65 -4.21
N GLU A 305 -8.81 -20.22 -5.42
CA GLU A 305 -8.82 -21.67 -5.64
C GLU A 305 -7.52 -22.32 -5.16
N ALA A 306 -6.37 -21.73 -5.48
CA ALA A 306 -5.08 -22.20 -4.97
C ALA A 306 -5.02 -22.17 -3.43
N LEU A 307 -5.52 -21.11 -2.81
CA LEU A 307 -5.55 -20.98 -1.35
C LEU A 307 -6.54 -21.97 -0.70
N ASP A 308 -7.70 -22.18 -1.31
CA ASP A 308 -8.72 -23.13 -0.86
C ASP A 308 -8.16 -24.57 -0.90
N GLU A 309 -7.35 -24.91 -1.91
CA GLU A 309 -6.68 -26.22 -2.01
C GLU A 309 -5.64 -26.41 -0.88
N GLU A 310 -4.84 -25.39 -0.57
CA GLU A 310 -3.88 -25.43 0.54
C GLU A 310 -4.58 -25.62 1.90
N LEU A 311 -5.73 -24.98 2.08
CA LEU A 311 -6.56 -25.13 3.28
C LEU A 311 -7.19 -26.52 3.36
N ARG A 312 -7.72 -27.03 2.24
CA ARG A 312 -8.39 -28.34 2.16
C ARG A 312 -7.42 -29.50 2.40
N THR A 313 -6.20 -29.39 1.91
CA THR A 313 -5.15 -30.42 2.09
C THR A 313 -4.46 -30.32 3.45
N GLY A 314 -4.73 -29.29 4.24
CA GLY A 314 -4.11 -29.06 5.56
C GLY A 314 -2.67 -28.55 5.50
N HIS A 315 -2.18 -28.19 4.31
CA HIS A 315 -0.87 -27.56 4.14
C HIS A 315 -0.85 -26.10 4.63
N LEU A 316 -2.00 -25.44 4.62
CA LEU A 316 -2.22 -24.12 5.21
C LEU A 316 -3.30 -24.20 6.30
N ALA A 317 -3.01 -23.63 7.45
CA ALA A 317 -3.99 -23.39 8.51
C ALA A 317 -4.11 -21.91 8.81
N ILE A 318 -5.33 -21.38 8.88
CA ILE A 318 -5.58 -19.99 9.27
C ILE A 318 -6.20 -19.99 10.67
N ILE A 319 -5.52 -19.38 11.63
CA ILE A 319 -5.94 -19.37 13.03
C ILE A 319 -6.18 -17.95 13.56
N ALA A 320 -7.14 -17.85 14.49
CA ALA A 320 -7.37 -16.63 15.25
C ALA A 320 -6.61 -16.70 16.58
N GLY A 321 -5.65 -15.80 16.79
CA GLY A 321 -4.85 -15.79 18.00
C GLY A 321 -4.04 -14.50 18.14
N LYS A 322 -3.45 -14.33 19.31
CA LYS A 322 -2.56 -13.22 19.64
C LYS A 322 -1.22 -13.78 20.09
N LEU A 323 -0.15 -13.42 19.39
CA LEU A 323 1.22 -13.73 19.78
C LEU A 323 1.49 -13.19 21.19
N ALA A 324 2.09 -14.01 22.04
CA ALA A 324 2.58 -13.63 23.35
C ALA A 324 4.10 -13.51 23.35
N SER A 325 4.82 -14.51 22.82
CA SER A 325 6.27 -14.48 22.68
C SER A 325 6.75 -15.38 21.55
N ALA A 326 7.93 -15.06 21.03
CA ALA A 326 8.69 -15.92 20.12
C ALA A 326 10.17 -15.86 20.54
N THR A 327 10.75 -17.03 20.84
CA THR A 327 12.12 -17.16 21.32
C THR A 327 12.86 -18.27 20.57
N PRO A 328 14.19 -18.19 20.40
CA PRO A 328 14.95 -19.29 19.82
C PRO A 328 14.71 -20.58 20.62
N SER A 329 14.54 -21.68 19.90
CA SER A 329 14.40 -23.03 20.49
C SER A 329 15.72 -23.80 20.43
N PRO A 330 16.01 -24.67 21.41
CA PRO A 330 17.24 -25.46 21.44
C PRO A 330 17.44 -26.38 20.22
N ASP A 331 16.36 -26.77 19.56
CA ASP A 331 16.35 -27.58 18.34
C ASP A 331 16.62 -26.79 17.05
N GLY A 332 16.95 -25.49 17.17
CA GLY A 332 17.30 -24.63 16.05
C GLY A 332 16.10 -23.93 15.40
N GLY A 333 14.88 -24.09 15.93
CA GLY A 333 13.68 -23.40 15.49
C GLY A 333 13.31 -22.22 16.39
N ILE A 334 12.01 -21.90 16.41
CA ILE A 334 11.41 -20.84 17.22
C ILE A 334 10.28 -21.42 18.06
N ALA A 335 10.38 -21.29 19.37
CA ALA A 335 9.28 -21.58 20.30
C ALA A 335 8.34 -20.35 20.32
N VAL A 336 7.11 -20.56 19.89
CA VAL A 336 6.08 -19.53 19.81
C VAL A 336 4.98 -19.81 20.81
N SER A 337 4.76 -18.86 21.73
CA SER A 337 3.64 -18.86 22.64
C SER A 337 2.57 -17.89 22.15
N PHE A 338 1.33 -18.32 22.04
CA PHE A 338 0.21 -17.51 21.59
C PHE A 338 -1.08 -17.87 22.31
N ARG A 339 -1.99 -16.92 22.38
CA ARG A 339 -3.32 -17.11 22.94
C ARG A 339 -4.33 -17.24 21.80
N PRO A 340 -4.98 -18.41 21.63
CA PRO A 340 -6.10 -18.54 20.71
C PRO A 340 -7.24 -17.60 21.07
N ARG A 341 -7.98 -17.14 20.06
CA ARG A 341 -9.12 -16.26 20.31
C ARG A 341 -10.25 -17.01 21.00
N GLY A 342 -10.70 -16.47 22.13
CA GLY A 342 -11.75 -17.09 22.95
C GLY A 342 -11.21 -18.08 23.99
N ASP A 343 -9.90 -18.31 24.00
CA ASP A 343 -9.23 -19.13 24.99
C ASP A 343 -8.54 -18.25 26.06
N ALA A 344 -8.51 -18.72 27.28
CA ALA A 344 -7.80 -18.06 28.38
C ALA A 344 -6.33 -18.52 28.43
N GLU A 345 -6.03 -19.72 27.96
CA GLU A 345 -4.72 -20.35 28.07
C GLU A 345 -3.81 -20.01 26.87
N LEU A 346 -2.52 -20.00 27.14
CA LEU A 346 -1.50 -19.94 26.11
C LEU A 346 -1.27 -21.31 25.51
N ARG A 347 -0.99 -21.36 24.22
CA ARG A 347 -0.49 -22.55 23.52
C ARG A 347 0.93 -22.30 23.05
N GLU A 348 1.73 -23.34 23.07
CA GLU A 348 3.08 -23.32 22.55
C GLU A 348 3.20 -24.24 21.33
N THR A 349 3.94 -23.76 20.34
CA THR A 349 4.21 -24.52 19.10
C THR A 349 5.57 -24.09 18.57
N SER A 350 6.34 -25.04 18.06
CA SER A 350 7.63 -24.80 17.43
C SER A 350 7.43 -24.51 15.93
N PHE A 351 8.19 -23.55 15.40
CA PHE A 351 8.22 -23.20 13.98
C PHE A 351 9.65 -23.09 13.49
N SER A 352 9.87 -23.41 12.23
CA SER A 352 11.18 -23.26 11.56
C SER A 352 11.44 -21.83 11.14
N ARG A 353 10.40 -21.05 10.88
CA ARG A 353 10.49 -19.63 10.46
C ARG A 353 9.22 -18.87 10.82
N ILE A 354 9.40 -17.57 11.11
CA ILE A 354 8.31 -16.58 11.20
C ILE A 354 8.46 -15.57 10.08
N ILE A 355 7.35 -15.30 9.35
CA ILE A 355 7.26 -14.25 8.32
C ILE A 355 6.27 -13.19 8.77
N ASN A 356 6.70 -11.94 8.83
CA ASN A 356 5.88 -10.83 9.28
C ASN A 356 5.04 -10.24 8.14
N CYS A 357 3.80 -10.68 8.03
CA CYS A 357 2.80 -10.19 7.07
C CYS A 357 1.72 -9.33 7.74
N THR A 358 2.06 -8.59 8.80
CA THR A 358 1.09 -7.73 9.53
C THR A 358 0.67 -6.48 8.76
N GLY A 359 1.26 -6.25 7.60
CA GLY A 359 0.98 -5.14 6.70
C GLY A 359 1.85 -3.91 6.96
N PRO A 360 1.85 -2.97 6.01
CA PRO A 360 2.69 -1.79 6.09
C PRO A 360 2.34 -0.94 7.31
N GLN A 361 3.37 -0.42 7.95
CA GLN A 361 3.20 0.48 9.07
C GLN A 361 2.85 1.90 8.61
N GLY A 362 2.12 2.65 9.46
CA GLY A 362 1.80 4.05 9.22
C GLY A 362 2.09 4.95 10.43
N ASP A 363 2.40 4.38 11.60
CA ASP A 363 2.68 5.17 12.80
C ASP A 363 4.10 5.76 12.73
N LEU A 364 4.22 7.00 12.29
CA LEU A 364 5.50 7.71 12.14
C LEU A 364 6.34 7.80 13.42
N ARG A 365 5.73 7.61 14.59
CA ARG A 365 6.47 7.59 15.88
C ARG A 365 7.26 6.30 16.09
N ARG A 366 7.07 5.33 15.21
CA ARG A 366 7.70 4.01 15.26
C ARG A 366 8.46 3.71 13.96
N THR A 367 8.68 4.72 13.12
CA THR A 367 9.38 4.52 11.86
C THR A 367 10.90 4.54 12.05
N ASP A 368 11.58 3.63 11.37
CA ASP A 368 13.03 3.63 11.23
C ASP A 368 13.49 4.33 9.94
N GLU A 369 12.53 4.83 9.13
CA GLU A 369 12.83 5.57 7.91
C GLU A 369 13.50 6.92 8.27
N PRO A 370 14.78 7.13 7.92
CA PRO A 370 15.56 8.26 8.42
C PRO A 370 14.92 9.62 8.09
N LEU A 371 14.52 9.84 6.84
CA LEU A 371 13.89 11.08 6.42
C LEU A 371 12.64 11.40 7.25
N LEU A 372 11.71 10.45 7.37
CA LEU A 372 10.44 10.68 8.06
C LEU A 372 10.63 10.91 9.56
N ARG A 373 11.59 10.19 10.16
CA ARG A 373 11.94 10.39 11.57
C ARG A 373 12.51 11.78 11.81
N THR A 374 13.51 12.19 11.01
CA THR A 374 14.12 13.53 11.11
C THR A 374 13.06 14.64 10.94
N LEU A 375 12.21 14.54 9.92
CA LEU A 375 11.18 15.54 9.68
C LEU A 375 10.13 15.59 10.80
N ALA A 376 9.76 14.44 11.36
CA ALA A 376 8.82 14.38 12.49
C ALA A 376 9.43 14.96 13.78
N GLU A 377 10.69 14.65 14.10
CA GLU A 377 11.42 15.17 15.27
C GLU A 377 11.60 16.69 15.18
N ARG A 378 11.88 17.21 13.99
CA ARG A 378 11.98 18.67 13.74
C ARG A 378 10.63 19.37 13.63
N GLY A 379 9.53 18.63 13.63
CA GLY A 379 8.18 19.16 13.52
C GLY A 379 7.82 19.72 12.14
N VAL A 380 8.58 19.40 11.11
CA VAL A 380 8.28 19.75 9.71
C VAL A 380 7.00 19.03 9.25
N LEU A 381 6.83 17.80 9.67
CA LEU A 381 5.59 17.04 9.54
C LEU A 381 5.13 16.48 10.89
N ARG A 382 3.87 16.05 10.94
CA ARG A 382 3.34 15.34 12.10
C ARG A 382 2.59 14.07 11.68
N PRO A 383 2.49 13.07 12.58
CA PRO A 383 1.60 11.92 12.36
C PRO A 383 0.15 12.36 12.28
N ASP A 384 -0.64 11.73 11.40
CA ASP A 384 -2.09 11.91 11.43
C ASP A 384 -2.70 11.37 12.72
N ARG A 385 -3.89 11.86 13.09
CA ARG A 385 -4.55 11.54 14.36
C ARG A 385 -4.96 10.07 14.50
N ALA A 386 -5.12 9.36 13.39
CA ALA A 386 -5.44 7.93 13.37
C ALA A 386 -4.17 7.04 13.31
N ARG A 387 -2.97 7.64 13.23
CA ARG A 387 -1.66 6.97 13.11
C ARG A 387 -1.56 6.08 11.87
N LEU A 388 -2.06 6.58 10.75
CA LEU A 388 -2.07 5.87 9.48
C LEU A 388 -1.04 6.43 8.50
N GLY A 389 -0.34 7.51 8.86
CA GLY A 389 0.67 8.13 8.03
C GLY A 389 0.97 9.58 8.40
N ILE A 390 1.30 10.36 7.38
CA ILE A 390 1.57 11.79 7.45
C ILE A 390 0.24 12.55 7.49
N ASP A 391 0.12 13.52 8.40
CA ASP A 391 -1.03 14.41 8.42
C ASP A 391 -0.93 15.39 7.24
N VAL A 392 -1.96 15.38 6.39
CA VAL A 392 -2.08 16.28 5.24
C VAL A 392 -3.48 16.89 5.18
N ASP A 393 -3.59 18.03 4.56
CA ASP A 393 -4.87 18.66 4.28
C ASP A 393 -5.55 18.11 3.00
N ALA A 394 -6.69 18.69 2.65
CA ALA A 394 -7.47 18.26 1.49
C ALA A 394 -6.74 18.50 0.14
N GLN A 395 -5.69 19.31 0.13
CA GLN A 395 -4.83 19.62 -1.00
C GLN A 395 -3.53 18.81 -1.02
N SER A 396 -3.40 17.80 -0.16
CA SER A 396 -2.19 17.00 0.04
C SER A 396 -0.99 17.78 0.59
N ARG A 397 -1.18 18.98 1.16
CA ARG A 397 -0.11 19.75 1.81
C ARG A 397 0.19 19.13 3.17
N VAL A 398 1.47 18.95 3.45
CA VAL A 398 1.93 18.41 4.75
C VAL A 398 1.60 19.37 5.88
N VAL A 399 1.06 18.83 6.97
CA VAL A 399 0.75 19.58 8.17
C VAL A 399 1.90 19.46 9.17
N SER A 400 2.49 20.57 9.55
CA SER A 400 3.56 20.64 10.54
C SER A 400 3.08 20.34 11.96
N ALA A 401 4.00 20.13 12.91
CA ALA A 401 3.69 19.96 14.33
C ALA A 401 2.86 21.13 14.89
N GLY A 402 3.12 22.37 14.41
CA GLY A 402 2.37 23.56 14.75
C GLY A 402 1.02 23.72 14.05
N GLY A 403 0.60 22.75 13.24
CA GLY A 403 -0.69 22.78 12.52
C GLY A 403 -0.70 23.67 11.28
N ARG A 404 0.45 24.17 10.82
CA ARG A 404 0.59 24.98 9.60
C ARG A 404 0.86 24.10 8.39
N THR A 405 0.42 24.54 7.21
CA THR A 405 0.70 23.95 5.90
C THR A 405 1.51 24.88 5.04
N SER A 406 2.23 24.33 4.08
CA SER A 406 2.94 25.08 3.05
C SER A 406 2.54 24.57 1.66
N ASP A 407 2.44 25.46 0.68
CA ASP A 407 2.22 25.09 -0.71
C ASP A 407 3.46 24.46 -1.35
N HIS A 408 4.60 24.51 -0.66
CA HIS A 408 5.88 24.01 -1.12
C HIS A 408 6.20 22.59 -0.65
N LEU A 409 5.46 22.02 0.35
CA LEU A 409 5.68 20.66 0.85
C LEU A 409 4.38 19.85 0.84
N LEU A 410 4.34 18.85 -0.03
CA LEU A 410 3.19 17.98 -0.24
C LEU A 410 3.54 16.51 0.06
N ALA A 411 2.53 15.68 0.30
CA ALA A 411 2.71 14.24 0.39
C ALA A 411 1.58 13.51 -0.37
N ILE A 412 1.91 12.40 -1.00
CA ILE A 412 1.01 11.60 -1.82
C ILE A 412 1.15 10.09 -1.55
N GLY A 413 0.15 9.33 -1.97
CA GLY A 413 0.15 7.87 -1.86
C GLY A 413 -0.19 7.35 -0.46
N PRO A 414 0.16 6.10 -0.15
CA PRO A 414 -0.33 5.37 1.02
C PRO A 414 -0.10 6.03 2.36
N MET A 415 0.96 6.82 2.50
CA MET A 415 1.25 7.55 3.74
C MET A 415 0.30 8.73 4.01
N THR A 416 -0.62 9.03 3.10
CA THR A 416 -1.66 10.05 3.30
C THR A 416 -3.04 9.45 3.66
N ARG A 417 -3.08 8.17 4.04
CA ARG A 417 -4.32 7.43 4.34
C ARG A 417 -5.14 8.06 5.47
N GLY A 418 -4.52 8.78 6.39
CA GLY A 418 -5.21 9.51 7.46
C GLY A 418 -6.19 10.56 6.96
N ALA A 419 -5.87 11.23 5.85
CA ALA A 419 -6.74 12.18 5.17
C ALA A 419 -7.57 11.56 4.05
N PHE A 420 -6.98 10.63 3.30
CA PHE A 420 -7.57 10.01 2.11
C PHE A 420 -7.72 8.49 2.32
N TRP A 421 -8.82 8.07 2.95
CA TRP A 421 -9.08 6.63 3.10
C TRP A 421 -9.12 5.93 1.73
N GLU A 422 -8.59 4.71 1.64
CA GLU A 422 -8.42 3.93 0.39
C GLU A 422 -7.31 4.42 -0.57
N ILE A 423 -6.49 5.41 -0.20
CA ILE A 423 -5.36 5.88 -1.02
C ILE A 423 -4.21 4.86 -1.08
N VAL A 424 -4.55 3.60 -1.35
CA VAL A 424 -3.60 2.48 -1.46
C VAL A 424 -3.74 1.74 -2.79
N ALA A 425 -4.75 2.09 -3.57
CA ALA A 425 -5.04 1.48 -4.85
C ALA A 425 -4.73 2.44 -6.00
N VAL A 426 -4.37 1.88 -7.16
CA VAL A 426 -4.09 2.62 -8.39
C VAL A 426 -5.18 3.64 -8.73
N PRO A 427 -6.48 3.29 -8.72
CA PRO A 427 -7.52 4.24 -9.08
C PRO A 427 -7.61 5.48 -8.20
N ASP A 428 -7.19 5.38 -6.95
CA ASP A 428 -7.24 6.51 -6.01
C ASP A 428 -5.96 7.33 -6.08
N ILE A 429 -4.79 6.68 -6.16
CA ILE A 429 -3.49 7.35 -6.23
C ILE A 429 -3.35 8.10 -7.55
N ARG A 430 -3.80 7.55 -8.69
CA ARG A 430 -3.73 8.25 -9.99
C ARG A 430 -4.49 9.58 -9.98
N VAL A 431 -5.65 9.64 -9.30
CA VAL A 431 -6.42 10.86 -9.15
C VAL A 431 -5.72 11.86 -8.23
N GLN A 432 -5.10 11.39 -7.14
CA GLN A 432 -4.34 12.27 -6.25
C GLN A 432 -3.14 12.88 -6.95
N THR A 433 -2.32 12.09 -7.64
CA THR A 433 -1.14 12.57 -8.38
C THR A 433 -1.52 13.52 -9.50
N TRP A 434 -2.61 13.25 -10.21
CA TRP A 434 -3.17 14.15 -11.20
C TRP A 434 -3.53 15.52 -10.60
N ARG A 435 -4.26 15.55 -9.48
CA ARG A 435 -4.66 16.80 -8.81
C ARG A 435 -3.46 17.59 -8.29
N VAL A 436 -2.49 16.90 -7.70
CA VAL A 436 -1.27 17.53 -7.17
C VAL A 436 -0.42 18.10 -8.30
N ALA A 437 -0.26 17.38 -9.42
CA ALA A 437 0.47 17.88 -10.57
C ALA A 437 -0.17 19.14 -11.16
N ARG A 438 -1.49 19.17 -11.31
CA ARG A 438 -2.24 20.35 -11.77
C ARG A 438 -2.03 21.56 -10.86
N ARG A 439 -2.06 21.33 -9.54
CA ARG A 439 -1.80 22.39 -8.57
C ARG A 439 -0.39 22.96 -8.70
N LEU A 440 0.62 22.10 -8.82
CA LEU A 440 2.02 22.49 -8.94
C LEU A 440 2.35 23.11 -10.31
N SER A 441 1.57 22.83 -11.34
CA SER A 441 1.76 23.35 -12.70
C SER A 441 1.32 24.80 -12.86
N ASN A 442 0.85 25.48 -11.84
CA ASN A 442 0.31 26.84 -11.91
C ASN A 442 -0.76 27.02 -13.01
N ALA A 443 -1.34 25.94 -13.48
CA ALA A 443 -2.31 25.96 -14.54
C ALA A 443 -3.62 26.55 -14.02
N HIS A 444 -4.01 27.70 -14.53
CA HIS A 444 -5.34 28.24 -14.36
C HIS A 444 -6.32 27.38 -15.17
N TRP A 445 -6.84 26.35 -14.54
CA TRP A 445 -7.83 25.50 -15.16
C TRP A 445 -9.15 26.24 -15.30
N VAL A 446 -9.49 26.51 -16.53
CA VAL A 446 -10.86 26.87 -16.90
C VAL A 446 -11.69 25.62 -16.71
N GLY A 447 -12.69 25.68 -15.85
CA GLY A 447 -13.49 24.53 -15.47
C GLY A 447 -14.10 23.79 -16.66
N GLY A 448 -14.35 22.52 -16.51
CA GLY A 448 -15.15 21.72 -17.41
C GLY A 448 -14.76 20.26 -17.58
N GLU A 449 -13.59 19.83 -17.16
CA GLU A 449 -13.28 18.41 -17.17
C GLU A 449 -13.46 17.84 -15.76
N GLY A 450 -14.68 17.42 -15.49
CA GLY A 450 -15.04 16.70 -14.27
C GLY A 450 -14.32 15.35 -14.22
N LEU A 451 -13.59 15.13 -13.15
CA LEU A 451 -13.25 13.79 -12.65
C LEU A 451 -14.33 13.35 -11.66
#